data_9c2c0e685e0f4a4b57fbfbed7ab6a7a6
#
_entry.id   9c2c0e685e0f4a4b57fbfbed7ab6a7a6
#
_cell.length_a   1.000
_cell.length_b   1.000
_cell.length_c   1.000
_cell.angle_alpha   90.00
_cell.angle_beta   90.00
_cell.angle_gamma   90.00
#
_symmetry.space_group_name_H-M   'P 1'
#
loop_
_entity.id
_entity.type
_entity.pdbx_description
1 polymer ?
#
loop_
_entity_poly.entity_id
_entity_poly.type
_entity_poly.pdbx_seq_one_letter_code
_entity_poly.pdbx_strand_id
1 'polypeptide(L)'
;MEDIEIENFEGVYEPAEDSWMMCNHLPEKLGSVLEIGCGSGIISIHLSKKGNTVTSVDINPKAVKATNYNSEKNHVDLEILEGNMFEKVQDRKFDSIICNPPYLPPTEDYNDPGLALAVEGGPTGSEFTIDLLSKANNYLNSGGNVYLIISSKMKKLRVDWSREIIHKEKFFFERLTLERFYKLKN
;
A
#
# COMPACT_ATOMS: atom_id res chain seq x y z
N MET A 1 -3.09 19.91 4.62
CA MET A 1 -3.68 18.67 4.05
C MET A 1 -5.10 19.01 3.66
N GLU A 2 -5.56 18.60 2.49
CA GLU A 2 -6.99 18.61 2.18
C GLU A 2 -7.68 17.77 3.25
N ASP A 3 -8.85 18.22 3.74
CA ASP A 3 -9.59 17.51 4.77
C ASP A 3 -10.07 16.16 4.18
N ILE A 4 -9.44 15.08 4.64
CA ILE A 4 -9.86 13.72 4.34
C ILE A 4 -10.49 13.17 5.62
N GLU A 5 -11.75 12.80 5.51
CA GLU A 5 -12.50 12.20 6.60
C GLU A 5 -12.48 10.69 6.49
N ILE A 6 -11.94 10.00 7.48
CA ILE A 6 -11.90 8.54 7.55
C ILE A 6 -12.78 8.05 8.70
N GLU A 7 -13.72 7.18 8.38
CA GLU A 7 -14.45 6.37 9.33
C GLU A 7 -13.70 5.07 9.56
N ASN A 8 -13.51 4.68 10.82
CA ASN A 8 -12.84 3.44 11.19
C ASN A 8 -13.83 2.29 11.25
N PHE A 9 -13.40 1.11 10.80
CA PHE A 9 -14.22 -0.10 10.76
C PHE A 9 -13.52 -1.23 11.52
N GLU A 10 -14.31 -1.99 12.29
CA GLU A 10 -13.79 -3.15 13.02
C GLU A 10 -13.17 -4.20 12.10
N GLY A 11 -11.94 -4.63 12.42
CA GLY A 11 -11.16 -5.58 11.61
C GLY A 11 -10.52 -4.96 10.36
N VAL A 12 -10.44 -3.63 10.29
CA VAL A 12 -9.70 -2.88 9.26
C VAL A 12 -8.62 -2.06 9.93
N TYR A 13 -7.42 -2.03 9.33
CA TYR A 13 -6.31 -1.22 9.83
C TYR A 13 -6.66 0.26 9.83
N GLU A 14 -6.56 0.87 11.00
CA GLU A 14 -6.75 2.32 11.13
C GLU A 14 -5.53 3.07 10.59
N PRO A 15 -5.71 4.22 9.92
CA PRO A 15 -4.58 5.03 9.47
C PRO A 15 -3.64 5.41 10.61
N ALA A 16 -2.37 5.02 10.47
CA ALA A 16 -1.33 5.31 11.45
C ALA A 16 -0.19 6.11 10.79
N GLU A 17 0.91 6.26 11.49
CA GLU A 17 2.05 7.07 11.06
C GLU A 17 2.60 6.67 9.68
N ASP A 18 2.59 5.38 9.35
CA ASP A 18 2.99 4.83 8.06
C ASP A 18 2.07 5.28 6.91
N SER A 19 0.74 5.25 7.15
CA SER A 19 -0.26 5.71 6.19
C SER A 19 -0.12 7.21 5.94
N TRP A 20 0.04 7.98 7.01
CA TRP A 20 0.25 9.44 6.91
C TRP A 20 1.59 9.77 6.25
N MET A 21 2.64 8.99 6.50
CA MET A 21 3.94 9.17 5.84
C MET A 21 3.78 9.00 4.32
N MET A 22 3.01 8.00 3.85
CA MET A 22 2.72 7.84 2.43
C MET A 22 1.95 9.04 1.86
N CYS A 23 0.86 9.45 2.49
CA CYS A 23 0.07 10.60 2.04
C CYS A 23 0.90 11.89 1.94
N ASN A 24 1.83 12.11 2.87
CA ASN A 24 2.62 13.34 2.93
C ASN A 24 3.81 13.37 1.96
N HIS A 25 4.33 12.21 1.56
CA HIS A 25 5.62 12.14 0.85
C HIS A 25 5.58 11.41 -0.49
N LEU A 26 4.46 10.77 -0.86
CA LEU A 26 4.29 10.26 -2.22
C LEU A 26 4.29 11.42 -3.22
N PRO A 27 4.85 11.24 -4.43
CA PRO A 27 4.71 12.23 -5.50
C PRO A 27 3.23 12.51 -5.81
N GLU A 28 2.89 13.76 -6.06
CA GLU A 28 1.50 14.15 -6.33
C GLU A 28 0.94 13.53 -7.63
N LYS A 29 1.78 13.41 -8.66
CA LYS A 29 1.39 12.89 -9.97
C LYS A 29 2.02 11.52 -10.21
N LEU A 30 1.22 10.51 -10.09
CA LEU A 30 1.60 9.10 -10.22
C LEU A 30 0.90 8.41 -11.41
N GLY A 31 -0.03 9.11 -12.08
CA GLY A 31 -0.75 8.61 -13.26
C GLY A 31 -1.85 7.61 -12.90
N SER A 32 -1.85 6.48 -13.60
CA SER A 32 -2.68 5.33 -13.25
C SER A 32 -2.02 4.56 -12.10
N VAL A 33 -2.74 4.44 -10.99
CA VAL A 33 -2.23 3.88 -9.72
C VAL A 33 -2.98 2.61 -9.36
N LEU A 34 -2.25 1.58 -8.97
CA LEU A 34 -2.78 0.42 -8.27
C LEU A 34 -2.33 0.48 -6.80
N GLU A 35 -3.27 0.59 -5.88
CA GLU A 35 -3.01 0.38 -4.45
C GLU A 35 -3.34 -1.06 -4.07
N ILE A 36 -2.39 -1.76 -3.45
CA ILE A 36 -2.56 -3.11 -2.91
C ILE A 36 -2.62 -3.04 -1.39
N GLY A 37 -3.72 -3.55 -0.80
CA GLY A 37 -4.00 -3.43 0.63
C GLY A 37 -4.54 -2.04 0.98
N CYS A 38 -5.71 -1.67 0.42
CA CYS A 38 -6.24 -0.31 0.59
C CYS A 38 -6.77 0.00 2.00
N GLY A 39 -7.10 -1.02 2.81
CA GLY A 39 -7.51 -0.85 4.20
C GLY A 39 -8.68 0.11 4.38
N SER A 40 -8.44 1.22 5.05
CA SER A 40 -9.44 2.30 5.24
C SER A 40 -9.67 3.15 3.99
N GLY A 41 -8.81 3.05 2.97
CA GLY A 41 -8.85 3.85 1.75
C GLY A 41 -8.11 5.19 1.82
N ILE A 42 -7.45 5.51 2.94
CA ILE A 42 -6.83 6.83 3.15
C ILE A 42 -5.85 7.22 2.04
N ILE A 43 -4.99 6.30 1.60
CA ILE A 43 -3.97 6.56 0.57
C ILE A 43 -4.65 6.71 -0.80
N SER A 44 -5.56 5.79 -1.17
CA SER A 44 -6.32 5.88 -2.42
C SER A 44 -7.11 7.18 -2.54
N ILE A 45 -7.82 7.58 -1.48
CA ILE A 45 -8.59 8.83 -1.41
C ILE A 45 -7.66 10.04 -1.58
N HIS A 46 -6.53 10.05 -0.86
CA HIS A 46 -5.54 11.12 -0.97
C HIS A 46 -5.03 11.26 -2.41
N LEU A 47 -4.65 10.15 -3.04
CA LEU A 47 -4.13 10.15 -4.40
C LEU A 47 -5.18 10.55 -5.45
N SER A 48 -6.43 10.11 -5.28
CA SER A 48 -7.53 10.52 -6.15
C SER A 48 -7.79 12.02 -6.06
N LYS A 49 -7.79 12.61 -4.86
CA LYS A 49 -7.90 14.07 -4.66
C LYS A 49 -6.75 14.84 -5.31
N LYS A 50 -5.57 14.21 -5.49
CA LYS A 50 -4.43 14.78 -6.24
C LYS A 50 -4.54 14.61 -7.76
N GLY A 51 -5.64 14.03 -8.25
CA GLY A 51 -5.94 13.88 -9.68
C GLY A 51 -5.35 12.62 -10.32
N ASN A 52 -4.99 11.61 -9.54
CA ASN A 52 -4.59 10.32 -10.07
C ASN A 52 -5.81 9.43 -10.33
N THR A 53 -5.69 8.52 -11.30
CA THR A 53 -6.68 7.45 -11.52
C THR A 53 -6.30 6.26 -10.67
N VAL A 54 -7.10 5.95 -9.64
CA VAL A 54 -6.73 4.95 -8.63
C VAL A 54 -7.63 3.72 -8.72
N THR A 55 -7.00 2.56 -8.80
CA THR A 55 -7.61 1.25 -8.58
C THR A 55 -7.08 0.70 -7.26
N SER A 56 -7.96 0.31 -6.37
CA SER A 56 -7.66 -0.20 -5.03
C SER A 56 -8.01 -1.67 -4.94
N VAL A 57 -7.14 -2.47 -4.35
CA VAL A 57 -7.39 -3.91 -4.13
C VAL A 57 -7.15 -4.24 -2.67
N ASP A 58 -8.06 -5.03 -2.09
CA ASP A 58 -7.85 -5.61 -0.75
C ASP A 58 -8.41 -7.02 -0.70
N ILE A 59 -7.73 -7.92 0.04
CA ILE A 59 -8.19 -9.29 0.27
C ILE A 59 -9.26 -9.33 1.37
N ASN A 60 -9.29 -8.33 2.26
CA ASN A 60 -10.24 -8.23 3.34
C ASN A 60 -11.54 -7.56 2.85
N PRO A 61 -12.69 -8.26 2.79
CA PRO A 61 -13.95 -7.66 2.35
C PRO A 61 -14.43 -6.50 3.26
N LYS A 62 -14.01 -6.47 4.54
CA LYS A 62 -14.29 -5.35 5.42
C LYS A 62 -13.51 -4.09 4.98
N ALA A 63 -12.26 -4.24 4.54
CA ALA A 63 -11.44 -3.15 4.00
C ALA A 63 -12.04 -2.60 2.69
N VAL A 64 -12.51 -3.48 1.80
CA VAL A 64 -13.23 -3.07 0.58
C VAL A 64 -14.47 -2.23 0.92
N LYS A 65 -15.26 -2.65 1.90
CA LYS A 65 -16.43 -1.88 2.37
C LYS A 65 -16.03 -0.54 2.99
N ALA A 66 -14.99 -0.53 3.83
CA ALA A 66 -14.48 0.68 4.47
C ALA A 66 -13.98 1.70 3.42
N THR A 67 -13.18 1.22 2.44
CA THR A 67 -12.69 2.07 1.35
C THR A 67 -13.84 2.64 0.51
N ASN A 68 -14.86 1.84 0.16
CA ASN A 68 -16.06 2.33 -0.55
C ASN A 68 -16.77 3.43 0.25
N TYR A 69 -17.09 3.17 1.51
CA TYR A 69 -17.76 4.14 2.37
C TYR A 69 -16.96 5.45 2.50
N ASN A 70 -15.66 5.34 2.75
CA ASN A 70 -14.79 6.49 2.92
C ASN A 70 -14.58 7.27 1.59
N SER A 71 -14.56 6.59 0.44
CA SER A 71 -14.47 7.26 -0.87
C SER A 71 -15.71 8.07 -1.16
N GLU A 72 -16.91 7.53 -0.89
CA GLU A 72 -18.18 8.24 -1.03
C GLU A 72 -18.23 9.47 -0.12
N LYS A 73 -17.83 9.30 1.16
CA LYS A 73 -17.78 10.38 2.17
C LYS A 73 -16.86 11.53 1.75
N ASN A 74 -15.78 11.20 1.03
CA ASN A 74 -14.80 12.18 0.52
C ASN A 74 -15.07 12.66 -0.91
N HIS A 75 -16.17 12.23 -1.54
CA HIS A 75 -16.58 12.59 -2.90
C HIS A 75 -15.50 12.29 -3.95
N VAL A 76 -14.83 11.14 -3.83
CA VAL A 76 -13.87 10.65 -4.82
C VAL A 76 -14.38 9.38 -5.49
N ASP A 77 -14.05 9.23 -6.78
CA ASP A 77 -14.36 8.04 -7.56
C ASP A 77 -13.14 7.12 -7.56
N LEU A 78 -13.32 5.91 -7.01
CA LEU A 78 -12.31 4.87 -6.92
C LEU A 78 -12.86 3.58 -7.51
N GLU A 79 -12.04 2.86 -8.26
CA GLU A 79 -12.32 1.47 -8.57
C GLU A 79 -11.79 0.60 -7.43
N ILE A 80 -12.67 -0.08 -6.71
CA ILE A 80 -12.33 -0.85 -5.51
C ILE A 80 -12.70 -2.32 -5.74
N LEU A 81 -11.71 -3.21 -5.61
CA LEU A 81 -11.81 -4.62 -5.97
C LEU A 81 -11.45 -5.51 -4.77
N GLU A 82 -12.29 -6.51 -4.50
CA GLU A 82 -11.95 -7.56 -3.55
C GLU A 82 -11.10 -8.63 -4.24
N GLY A 83 -9.88 -8.87 -3.75
CA GLY A 83 -8.98 -9.86 -4.31
C GLY A 83 -7.59 -9.86 -3.67
N ASN A 84 -6.82 -10.90 -3.96
CA ASN A 84 -5.46 -11.03 -3.46
C ASN A 84 -4.47 -10.41 -4.45
N MET A 85 -3.79 -9.35 -4.03
CA MET A 85 -2.77 -8.65 -4.83
C MET A 85 -3.25 -8.32 -6.25
N PHE A 86 -2.75 -9.03 -7.26
CA PHE A 86 -2.95 -8.76 -8.68
C PHE A 86 -4.09 -9.57 -9.32
N GLU A 87 -4.77 -10.43 -8.58
CA GLU A 87 -5.75 -11.39 -9.14
C GLU A 87 -6.88 -10.73 -9.96
N LYS A 88 -7.29 -9.53 -9.57
CA LYS A 88 -8.40 -8.81 -10.22
C LYS A 88 -7.96 -7.84 -11.33
N VAL A 89 -6.65 -7.74 -11.58
CA VAL A 89 -6.08 -6.78 -12.55
C VAL A 89 -5.12 -7.45 -13.54
N GLN A 90 -5.33 -8.73 -13.86
CA GLN A 90 -4.40 -9.59 -14.60
C GLN A 90 -3.93 -9.03 -15.95
N ASP A 91 -4.79 -8.36 -16.70
CA ASP A 91 -4.47 -7.83 -18.04
C ASP A 91 -4.24 -6.31 -18.05
N ARG A 92 -4.00 -5.72 -16.87
CA ARG A 92 -3.87 -4.27 -16.71
C ARG A 92 -2.43 -3.89 -16.37
N LYS A 93 -2.08 -2.65 -16.73
CA LYS A 93 -0.81 -2.04 -16.38
C LYS A 93 -1.03 -0.66 -15.80
N PHE A 94 -0.15 -0.30 -14.87
CA PHE A 94 -0.23 0.93 -14.09
C PHE A 94 1.09 1.70 -14.20
N ASP A 95 1.02 3.02 -14.04
CA ASP A 95 2.23 3.85 -13.97
C ASP A 95 2.88 3.75 -12.59
N SER A 96 2.08 3.46 -11.58
CA SER A 96 2.56 3.29 -10.21
C SER A 96 1.80 2.18 -9.48
N ILE A 97 2.52 1.38 -8.70
CA ILE A 97 1.97 0.44 -7.73
C ILE A 97 2.35 0.94 -6.34
N ILE A 98 1.38 0.97 -5.44
CA ILE A 98 1.55 1.48 -4.08
C ILE A 98 1.10 0.42 -3.08
N CYS A 99 1.83 0.27 -2.00
CA CYS A 99 1.41 -0.57 -0.90
C CYS A 99 2.05 -0.09 0.41
N ASN A 100 1.23 0.01 1.45
CA ASN A 100 1.68 -0.05 2.82
C ASN A 100 1.61 -1.52 3.25
N PRO A 101 2.67 -2.32 3.05
CA PRO A 101 2.57 -3.76 3.19
C PRO A 101 2.52 -4.17 4.67
N PRO A 102 1.94 -5.32 5.00
CA PRO A 102 2.23 -5.96 6.28
C PRO A 102 3.73 -6.22 6.38
N TYR A 103 4.36 -5.83 7.50
CA TYR A 103 5.81 -5.89 7.66
C TYR A 103 6.27 -6.44 9.01
N LEU A 104 5.34 -6.86 9.88
CA LEU A 104 5.69 -7.49 11.14
C LEU A 104 5.77 -9.01 11.00
N PRO A 105 6.69 -9.68 11.71
CA PRO A 105 6.59 -11.12 11.94
C PRO A 105 5.29 -11.45 12.69
N PRO A 106 4.70 -12.66 12.50
CA PRO A 106 3.53 -13.09 13.23
C PRO A 106 3.71 -13.01 14.74
N THR A 107 2.68 -12.50 15.43
CA THR A 107 2.64 -12.44 16.90
C THR A 107 1.30 -12.99 17.40
N GLU A 108 1.23 -13.36 18.69
CA GLU A 108 -0.04 -13.77 19.32
C GLU A 108 -0.93 -12.59 19.70
N ASP A 109 -0.51 -11.35 19.40
CA ASP A 109 -1.18 -10.14 19.86
C ASP A 109 -2.44 -9.77 19.04
N TYR A 110 -2.60 -10.33 17.81
CA TYR A 110 -3.72 -10.02 16.94
C TYR A 110 -4.75 -11.14 16.93
N ASN A 111 -5.83 -10.95 17.71
CA ASN A 111 -6.95 -11.89 17.76
C ASN A 111 -7.94 -11.74 16.60
N ASP A 112 -7.94 -10.59 15.89
CA ASP A 112 -8.78 -10.35 14.71
C ASP A 112 -8.00 -10.77 13.44
N PRO A 113 -8.53 -11.72 12.64
CA PRO A 113 -7.87 -12.18 11.41
C PRO A 113 -7.66 -11.07 10.38
N GLY A 114 -8.53 -10.06 10.33
CA GLY A 114 -8.41 -8.94 9.41
C GLY A 114 -7.24 -8.04 9.78
N LEU A 115 -7.02 -7.79 11.08
CA LEU A 115 -5.87 -7.03 11.56
C LEU A 115 -4.56 -7.82 11.40
N ALA A 116 -4.57 -9.13 11.66
CA ALA A 116 -3.41 -9.98 11.42
C ALA A 116 -2.96 -9.90 9.95
N LEU A 117 -3.89 -10.01 8.99
CA LEU A 117 -3.60 -9.87 7.55
C LEU A 117 -3.00 -8.49 7.20
N ALA A 118 -3.40 -7.43 7.91
CA ALA A 118 -2.91 -6.09 7.64
C ALA A 118 -1.50 -5.81 8.18
N VAL A 119 -1.02 -6.59 9.16
CA VAL A 119 0.25 -6.31 9.86
C VAL A 119 1.30 -7.40 9.70
N GLU A 120 0.89 -8.66 9.51
CA GLU A 120 1.79 -9.81 9.46
C GLU A 120 2.32 -10.07 8.05
N GLY A 121 3.56 -9.68 7.80
CA GLY A 121 4.25 -9.80 6.51
C GLY A 121 4.92 -11.15 6.26
N GLY A 122 4.59 -12.18 7.06
CA GLY A 122 5.20 -13.51 7.04
C GLY A 122 6.32 -13.69 8.07
N PRO A 123 6.95 -14.88 8.15
CA PRO A 123 7.86 -15.28 9.22
C PRO A 123 9.01 -14.31 9.53
N THR A 124 9.40 -13.50 8.57
CA THR A 124 10.47 -12.48 8.73
C THR A 124 9.98 -11.05 8.51
N GLY A 125 8.67 -10.87 8.30
CA GLY A 125 8.05 -9.60 7.94
C GLY A 125 8.32 -9.14 6.49
N SER A 126 9.06 -9.92 5.70
CA SER A 126 9.50 -9.51 4.35
C SER A 126 8.80 -10.28 3.24
N GLU A 127 8.15 -11.39 3.54
CA GLU A 127 7.65 -12.36 2.56
C GLU A 127 6.59 -11.75 1.64
N PHE A 128 5.65 -10.99 2.21
CA PHE A 128 4.64 -10.29 1.43
C PHE A 128 5.28 -9.32 0.44
N THR A 129 6.21 -8.49 0.90
CA THR A 129 6.90 -7.50 0.07
C THR A 129 7.73 -8.15 -1.04
N ILE A 130 8.39 -9.28 -0.75
CA ILE A 130 9.15 -10.04 -1.75
C ILE A 130 8.21 -10.61 -2.81
N ASP A 131 7.09 -11.20 -2.40
CA ASP A 131 6.10 -11.76 -3.34
C ASP A 131 5.50 -10.66 -4.22
N LEU A 132 5.10 -9.53 -3.65
CA LEU A 132 4.61 -8.37 -4.37
C LEU A 132 5.63 -7.92 -5.44
N LEU A 133 6.87 -7.66 -5.05
CA LEU A 133 7.92 -7.18 -5.96
C LEU A 133 8.27 -8.22 -7.04
N SER A 134 8.16 -9.52 -6.76
CA SER A 134 8.41 -10.58 -7.74
C SER A 134 7.42 -10.52 -8.91
N LYS A 135 6.20 -10.05 -8.68
CA LYS A 135 5.08 -9.99 -9.64
C LYS A 135 4.89 -8.61 -10.25
N ALA A 136 5.20 -7.54 -9.51
CA ALA A 136 4.84 -6.15 -9.82
C ALA A 136 5.28 -5.70 -11.22
N ASN A 137 6.45 -6.16 -11.71
CA ASN A 137 6.95 -5.76 -13.03
C ASN A 137 6.00 -6.12 -14.19
N ASN A 138 5.20 -7.19 -14.02
CA ASN A 138 4.24 -7.61 -15.03
C ASN A 138 3.02 -6.67 -15.12
N TYR A 139 2.81 -5.83 -14.11
CA TYR A 139 1.68 -4.91 -13.96
C TYR A 139 2.08 -3.44 -14.07
N LEU A 140 3.34 -3.17 -14.41
CA LEU A 140 3.82 -1.80 -14.63
C LEU A 140 3.90 -1.46 -16.12
N ASN A 141 3.55 -0.23 -16.43
CA ASN A 141 3.89 0.42 -17.68
C ASN A 141 5.42 0.59 -17.77
N SER A 142 5.93 0.80 -18.98
CA SER A 142 7.37 1.06 -19.17
C SER A 142 7.81 2.32 -18.41
N GLY A 143 8.75 2.14 -17.49
CA GLY A 143 9.23 3.20 -16.60
C GLY A 143 8.37 3.44 -15.36
N GLY A 144 7.38 2.57 -15.11
CA GLY A 144 6.57 2.61 -13.89
C GLY A 144 7.37 2.26 -12.64
N ASN A 145 6.81 2.62 -11.47
CA ASN A 145 7.47 2.49 -10.18
C ASN A 145 6.59 1.76 -9.17
N VAL A 146 7.23 1.18 -8.15
CA VAL A 146 6.54 0.66 -6.96
C VAL A 146 6.95 1.50 -5.75
N TYR A 147 6.00 1.92 -4.94
CA TYR A 147 6.22 2.70 -3.72
C TYR A 147 5.76 1.89 -2.52
N LEU A 148 6.67 1.64 -1.57
CA LEU A 148 6.44 0.80 -0.42
C LEU A 148 6.94 1.44 0.87
N ILE A 149 6.23 1.16 1.97
CA ILE A 149 6.78 1.33 3.30
C ILE A 149 7.70 0.14 3.62
N ILE A 150 8.89 0.43 4.11
CA ILE A 150 9.87 -0.57 4.54
C ILE A 150 10.22 -0.30 6.00
N SER A 151 10.03 -1.32 6.84
CA SER A 151 10.35 -1.26 8.25
C SER A 151 11.74 -1.83 8.56
N SER A 152 12.40 -1.24 9.55
CA SER A 152 13.66 -1.79 10.10
C SER A 152 13.48 -3.13 10.84
N LYS A 153 12.25 -3.53 11.12
CA LYS A 153 11.91 -4.84 11.72
C LYS A 153 11.89 -5.97 10.70
N MET A 154 11.73 -5.64 9.41
CA MET A 154 11.80 -6.62 8.33
C MET A 154 13.23 -7.15 8.17
N LYS A 155 13.37 -8.43 7.79
CA LYS A 155 14.66 -8.90 7.27
C LYS A 155 15.02 -8.15 5.98
N LYS A 156 16.33 -8.09 5.71
CA LYS A 156 16.85 -7.40 4.52
C LYS A 156 16.23 -7.98 3.24
N LEU A 157 15.55 -7.12 2.48
CA LEU A 157 15.01 -7.45 1.17
C LEU A 157 16.14 -7.76 0.19
N ARG A 158 16.07 -8.95 -0.43
CA ARG A 158 16.95 -9.36 -1.53
C ARG A 158 16.09 -9.49 -2.78
N VAL A 159 15.96 -8.41 -3.52
CA VAL A 159 15.12 -8.32 -4.72
C VAL A 159 15.92 -7.69 -5.86
N ASP A 160 15.62 -8.09 -7.09
CA ASP A 160 16.24 -7.54 -8.30
C ASP A 160 15.50 -6.24 -8.71
N TRP A 161 15.61 -5.22 -7.88
CA TRP A 161 15.08 -3.88 -8.11
C TRP A 161 16.10 -2.84 -7.66
N SER A 162 16.26 -1.78 -8.45
CA SER A 162 16.87 -0.55 -7.97
C SER A 162 15.90 0.13 -7.00
N ARG A 163 16.41 0.79 -5.97
CA ARG A 163 15.58 1.46 -4.98
C ARG A 163 16.19 2.76 -4.51
N GLU A 164 15.31 3.68 -4.15
CA GLU A 164 15.64 5.00 -3.64
C GLU A 164 14.75 5.29 -2.43
N ILE A 165 15.33 5.84 -1.37
CA ILE A 165 14.57 6.30 -0.20
C ILE A 165 14.03 7.70 -0.51
N ILE A 166 12.69 7.84 -0.50
CA ILE A 166 12.00 9.12 -0.68
C ILE A 166 11.91 9.85 0.65
N HIS A 167 11.50 9.14 1.70
CA HIS A 167 11.39 9.69 3.04
C HIS A 167 11.79 8.65 4.08
N LYS A 168 12.19 9.13 5.27
CA LYS A 168 12.61 8.28 6.38
C LYS A 168 12.24 8.92 7.70
N GLU A 169 11.61 8.14 8.55
CA GLU A 169 11.17 8.57 9.87
C GLU A 169 11.55 7.54 10.93
N LYS A 170 11.77 7.99 12.16
CA LYS A 170 12.15 7.13 13.26
C LYS A 170 11.09 7.23 14.37
N PHE A 171 10.50 6.10 14.71
CA PHE A 171 9.55 5.94 15.80
C PHE A 171 10.18 5.05 16.87
N PHE A 172 10.31 5.52 18.09
CA PHE A 172 10.85 4.80 19.26
C PHE A 172 11.84 3.67 18.91
N PHE A 173 11.33 2.45 18.66
CA PHE A 173 12.12 1.24 18.38
C PHE A 173 12.09 0.81 16.92
N GLU A 174 11.53 1.63 16.03
CA GLU A 174 11.33 1.32 14.64
C GLU A 174 11.76 2.51 13.76
N ARG A 175 12.25 2.19 12.58
CA ARG A 175 12.48 3.16 11.51
C ARG A 175 11.69 2.70 10.30
N LEU A 176 10.84 3.59 9.80
CA LEU A 176 10.13 3.42 8.55
C LEU A 176 10.80 4.23 7.45
N THR A 177 10.81 3.68 6.25
CA THR A 177 11.22 4.37 5.04
C THR A 177 10.14 4.23 3.98
N LEU A 178 9.79 5.31 3.30
CA LEU A 178 9.06 5.27 2.05
C LEU A 178 10.09 5.13 0.94
N GLU A 179 10.04 4.01 0.22
CA GLU A 179 11.02 3.69 -0.82
C GLU A 179 10.33 3.56 -2.19
N ARG A 180 11.00 4.07 -3.22
CA ARG A 180 10.66 3.85 -4.63
C ARG A 180 11.50 2.71 -5.18
N PHE A 181 10.86 1.71 -5.76
CA PHE A 181 11.48 0.60 -6.48
C PHE A 181 11.24 0.77 -7.98
N TYR A 182 12.28 0.57 -8.78
CA TYR A 182 12.22 0.74 -10.23
C TYR A 182 13.19 -0.21 -10.94
N LYS A 183 12.90 -0.49 -12.22
CA LYS A 183 13.83 -1.22 -13.09
C LYS A 183 14.65 -0.23 -13.90
N LEU A 184 15.96 -0.43 -13.93
CA LEU A 184 16.82 0.33 -14.84
C LEU A 184 16.42 -0.01 -16.28
N LYS A 185 16.30 1.02 -17.13
CA LYS A 185 16.13 0.79 -18.57
C LYS A 185 17.44 0.18 -19.09
N ASN A 186 17.35 -1.02 -19.64
CA ASN A 186 18.45 -1.60 -20.43
C ASN A 186 18.66 -0.82 -21.72
#